data_18a67c59ff5ca674b87aff33a792a4a7
#
_entry.id   18a67c59ff5ca674b87aff33a792a4a7
#
_cell.length_a   1.000
_cell.length_b   1.000
_cell.length_c   1.000
_cell.angle_alpha   90.00
_cell.angle_beta   90.00
_cell.angle_gamma   90.00
#
_symmetry.space_group_name_H-M   'P 1'
#
loop_
_entity.id
_entity.type
_entity.pdbx_description
1 polymer ?
#
loop_
_entity_poly.entity_id
_entity_poly.type
_entity_poly.pdbx_seq_one_letter_code
_entity_poly.pdbx_strand_id
1 'polypeptide(L)'
;WWPALRKNYADPAHLSPEARTPDQRRMYMIHHPARTPSAVVSTCPGHLHMNLLPRLQRRGIGSKLFAVWHAAAAAKGASALHVGVNRENRNAIPFWQSLGFTELTLAGVPEGRTVWMGRKA
;
A
#
# COMPACT_ATOMS: atom_id res chain seq x y z
N TRP A 1 10.70 14.36 -4.17
CA TRP A 1 10.24 14.52 -2.78
C TRP A 1 11.16 13.80 -1.78
N TRP A 2 11.34 12.49 -1.88
CA TRP A 2 12.25 11.71 -1.01
C TRP A 2 13.70 12.21 -0.97
N PRO A 3 14.36 12.56 -2.09
CA PRO A 3 15.72 13.07 -2.06
C PRO A 3 15.89 14.37 -1.26
N ALA A 4 14.91 15.27 -1.34
CA ALA A 4 14.92 16.50 -0.56
C ALA A 4 14.72 16.23 0.94
N LEU A 5 13.80 15.29 1.27
CA LEU A 5 13.50 14.95 2.65
C LEU A 5 14.69 14.27 3.36
N ARG A 6 15.42 13.41 2.65
CA ARG A 6 16.63 12.75 3.18
C ARG A 6 17.73 13.73 3.63
N LYS A 7 17.80 14.91 3.03
CA LYS A 7 18.78 15.93 3.43
C LYS A 7 18.51 16.53 4.81
N ASN A 8 17.25 16.48 5.26
CA ASN A 8 16.81 17.11 6.51
C ASN A 8 16.83 16.15 7.71
N TYR A 9 17.04 14.85 7.49
CA TYR A 9 16.99 13.83 8.54
C TYR A 9 18.19 12.91 8.45
N ALA A 10 18.81 12.63 9.59
CA ALA A 10 19.90 11.66 9.67
C ALA A 10 19.39 10.23 9.42
N ASP A 11 20.23 9.40 8.77
CA ASP A 11 19.93 7.98 8.62
C ASP A 11 20.33 7.21 9.88
N PRO A 12 19.41 6.61 10.62
CA PRO A 12 19.69 5.82 11.81
C PRO A 12 20.03 4.35 11.50
N ALA A 13 20.56 4.04 10.32
CA ALA A 13 20.88 2.67 9.90
C ALA A 13 21.95 2.00 10.79
N HIS A 14 22.78 2.81 11.49
CA HIS A 14 23.78 2.32 12.45
C HIS A 14 23.17 1.75 13.74
N LEU A 15 21.89 2.02 14.02
CA LEU A 15 21.18 1.48 15.17
C LEU A 15 20.40 0.22 14.78
N SER A 16 20.36 -0.78 15.69
CA SER A 16 19.48 -1.94 15.50
C SER A 16 18.01 -1.52 15.51
N PRO A 17 17.08 -2.27 14.87
CA PRO A 17 15.67 -1.94 14.85
C PRO A 17 15.05 -1.72 16.23
N GLU A 18 15.50 -2.50 17.23
CA GLU A 18 15.01 -2.48 18.62
C GLU A 18 15.50 -1.22 19.35
N ALA A 19 16.72 -0.77 19.04
CA ALA A 19 17.34 0.41 19.67
C ALA A 19 16.80 1.74 19.14
N ARG A 20 16.07 1.73 18.01
CA ARG A 20 15.54 2.96 17.41
C ARG A 20 14.35 3.49 18.18
N THR A 21 14.38 4.78 18.50
CA THR A 21 13.18 5.49 18.99
C THR A 21 12.09 5.52 17.92
N PRO A 22 10.82 5.84 18.26
CA PRO A 22 9.75 6.00 17.26
C PRO A 22 10.11 6.98 16.14
N ASP A 23 10.75 8.10 16.44
CA ASP A 23 11.15 9.08 15.43
C ASP A 23 12.29 8.56 14.55
N GLN A 24 13.28 7.88 15.14
CA GLN A 24 14.35 7.23 14.37
C GLN A 24 13.82 6.13 13.45
N ARG A 25 12.76 5.41 13.83
CA ARG A 25 12.08 4.46 12.92
C ARG A 25 11.45 5.18 11.73
N ARG A 26 10.84 6.36 11.94
CA ARG A 26 10.30 7.18 10.84
C ARG A 26 11.42 7.72 9.94
N MET A 27 12.51 8.22 10.54
CA MET A 27 13.71 8.67 9.79
C MET A 27 14.30 7.53 8.95
N TYR A 28 14.39 6.32 9.52
CA TYR A 28 14.83 5.14 8.79
C TYR A 28 13.97 4.87 7.56
N MET A 29 12.65 4.97 7.66
CA MET A 29 11.73 4.77 6.53
C MET A 29 11.91 5.84 5.43
N ILE A 30 12.39 7.04 5.77
CA ILE A 30 12.72 8.08 4.78
C ILE A 30 13.93 7.65 3.93
N HIS A 31 14.95 7.05 4.54
CA HIS A 31 16.15 6.58 3.86
C HIS A 31 15.96 5.21 3.21
N HIS A 32 15.19 4.34 3.84
CA HIS A 32 14.97 2.94 3.45
C HIS A 32 13.47 2.65 3.29
N PRO A 33 12.78 3.30 2.32
CA PRO A 33 11.35 3.08 2.12
C PRO A 33 11.08 1.65 1.68
N ALA A 34 10.08 1.04 2.29
CA ALA A 34 9.58 -0.25 1.82
C ALA A 34 9.07 -0.09 0.38
N ARG A 35 9.46 -1.00 -0.49
CA ARG A 35 9.02 -1.02 -1.88
C ARG A 35 8.01 -2.13 -2.09
N THR A 36 7.03 -1.87 -2.93
CA THR A 36 6.17 -2.93 -3.44
C THR A 36 7.03 -3.94 -4.21
N PRO A 37 6.85 -5.25 -3.99
CA PRO A 37 7.58 -6.27 -4.74
C PRO A 37 7.42 -6.08 -6.26
N SER A 38 8.49 -6.25 -7.00
CA SER A 38 8.49 -6.04 -8.47
C SER A 38 7.48 -6.93 -9.17
N ALA A 39 7.30 -8.17 -8.73
CA ALA A 39 6.30 -9.09 -9.26
C ALA A 39 4.85 -8.55 -9.12
N VAL A 40 4.54 -7.87 -8.01
CA VAL A 40 3.23 -7.23 -7.82
C VAL A 40 3.05 -6.07 -8.79
N VAL A 41 4.07 -5.20 -8.90
CA VAL A 41 4.03 -4.03 -9.79
C VAL A 41 3.94 -4.44 -11.25
N SER A 42 4.68 -5.48 -11.67
CA SER A 42 4.65 -5.99 -13.04
C SER A 42 3.29 -6.59 -13.40
N THR A 43 2.63 -7.26 -12.44
CA THR A 43 1.32 -7.88 -12.67
C THR A 43 0.19 -6.86 -12.59
N CYS A 44 0.27 -5.93 -11.65
CA CYS A 44 -0.78 -4.93 -11.38
C CYS A 44 -0.13 -3.56 -11.17
N PRO A 45 0.14 -2.78 -12.23
CA PRO A 45 0.93 -1.54 -12.15
C PRO A 45 0.21 -0.40 -11.42
N GLY A 46 -1.11 -0.35 -11.41
CA GLY A 46 -1.85 0.69 -10.72
C GLY A 46 -1.89 0.45 -9.20
N HIS A 47 -1.52 1.45 -8.40
CA HIS A 47 -1.52 1.38 -6.94
C HIS A 47 -2.48 2.39 -6.33
N LEU A 48 -3.25 1.93 -5.35
CA LEU A 48 -4.10 2.79 -4.52
C LEU A 48 -3.81 2.56 -3.04
N HIS A 49 -3.71 3.65 -2.31
CA HIS A 49 -3.76 3.65 -0.86
C HIS A 49 -4.90 4.54 -0.37
N MET A 50 -5.76 4.02 0.50
CA MET A 50 -6.93 4.76 0.98
C MET A 50 -7.11 4.56 2.48
N ASN A 51 -7.22 5.68 3.19
CA ASN A 51 -7.57 5.71 4.60
C ASN A 51 -8.86 6.50 4.79
N LEU A 52 -9.76 5.96 5.58
CA LEU A 52 -11.00 6.63 5.96
C LEU A 52 -11.05 6.81 7.48
N LEU A 53 -11.40 8.01 7.91
CA LEU A 53 -11.68 8.26 9.31
C LEU A 53 -12.78 7.33 9.83
N PRO A 54 -12.73 6.83 11.06
CA PRO A 54 -13.72 5.89 11.61
C PRO A 54 -15.17 6.33 11.41
N ARG A 55 -15.47 7.62 11.58
CA ARG A 55 -16.81 8.20 11.38
C ARG A 55 -17.34 8.13 9.96
N LEU A 56 -16.47 7.88 8.96
CA LEU A 56 -16.82 7.80 7.53
C LEU A 56 -16.85 6.36 7.03
N GLN A 57 -16.40 5.40 7.83
CA GLN A 57 -16.42 3.98 7.47
C GLN A 57 -17.85 3.43 7.47
N ARG A 58 -18.08 2.34 6.74
CA ARG A 58 -19.38 1.65 6.61
C ARG A 58 -20.53 2.53 6.09
N ARG A 59 -20.20 3.64 5.41
CA ARG A 59 -21.17 4.59 4.80
C ARG A 59 -21.12 4.60 3.28
N GLY A 60 -20.48 3.60 2.67
CA GLY A 60 -20.30 3.52 1.22
C GLY A 60 -19.28 4.51 0.63
N ILE A 61 -18.64 5.36 1.48
CA ILE A 61 -17.70 6.40 1.02
C ILE A 61 -16.47 5.77 0.37
N GLY A 62 -15.94 4.67 0.93
CA GLY A 62 -14.79 3.97 0.35
C GLY A 62 -15.06 3.46 -1.06
N SER A 63 -16.22 2.87 -1.28
CA SER A 63 -16.62 2.38 -2.61
C SER A 63 -16.81 3.52 -3.61
N LYS A 64 -17.37 4.66 -3.19
CA LYS A 64 -17.51 5.85 -4.03
C LYS A 64 -16.15 6.44 -4.42
N LEU A 65 -15.23 6.58 -3.46
CA LEU A 65 -13.87 7.06 -3.72
C LEU A 65 -13.12 6.11 -4.66
N PHE A 66 -13.25 4.81 -4.43
CA PHE A 66 -12.66 3.81 -5.32
C PHE A 66 -13.21 3.93 -6.74
N ALA A 67 -14.51 4.07 -6.91
CA ALA A 67 -15.13 4.19 -8.24
C ALA A 67 -14.58 5.39 -9.03
N VAL A 68 -14.46 6.55 -8.39
CA VAL A 68 -13.88 7.76 -9.01
C VAL A 68 -12.42 7.54 -9.38
N TRP A 69 -11.63 7.02 -8.47
CA TRP A 69 -10.22 6.75 -8.72
C TRP A 69 -10.03 5.68 -9.82
N HIS A 70 -10.83 4.62 -9.78
CA HIS A 70 -10.78 3.53 -10.77
C HIS A 70 -11.06 4.05 -12.19
N ALA A 71 -12.09 4.87 -12.35
CA ALA A 71 -12.39 5.50 -13.64
C ALA A 71 -11.22 6.36 -14.15
N ALA A 72 -10.60 7.14 -13.26
CA ALA A 72 -9.44 7.95 -13.61
C ALA A 72 -8.20 7.11 -13.95
N ALA A 73 -7.98 5.99 -13.27
CA ALA A 73 -6.88 5.08 -13.54
C ALA A 73 -7.06 4.38 -14.90
N ALA A 74 -8.27 3.89 -15.18
CA ALA A 74 -8.62 3.28 -16.46
C ALA A 74 -8.44 4.26 -17.62
N ALA A 75 -8.89 5.51 -17.47
CA ALA A 75 -8.72 6.56 -18.46
C ALA A 75 -7.24 6.88 -18.75
N LYS A 76 -6.35 6.61 -17.80
CA LYS A 76 -4.88 6.73 -17.97
C LYS A 76 -4.21 5.45 -18.45
N GLY A 77 -4.99 4.44 -18.84
CA GLY A 77 -4.48 3.19 -19.41
C GLY A 77 -3.96 2.18 -18.36
N ALA A 78 -4.35 2.29 -17.10
CA ALA A 78 -4.03 1.26 -16.12
C ALA A 78 -4.71 -0.07 -16.51
N SER A 79 -3.92 -1.13 -16.72
CA SER A 79 -4.42 -2.46 -17.11
C SER A 79 -4.88 -3.30 -15.92
N ALA A 80 -4.24 -3.10 -14.77
CA ALA A 80 -4.55 -3.80 -13.53
C ALA A 80 -4.13 -2.97 -12.31
N LEU A 81 -4.72 -3.25 -11.18
CA LEU A 81 -4.60 -2.48 -9.94
C LEU A 81 -4.16 -3.38 -8.80
N HIS A 82 -3.35 -2.86 -7.87
CA HIS A 82 -3.02 -3.55 -6.64
C HIS A 82 -3.21 -2.68 -5.39
N VAL A 83 -3.41 -3.36 -4.28
CA VAL A 83 -3.37 -2.79 -2.94
C VAL A 83 -2.54 -3.70 -2.01
N GLY A 84 -1.86 -3.09 -1.05
CA GLY A 84 -1.22 -3.81 0.05
C GLY A 84 -2.06 -3.65 1.32
N VAL A 85 -2.52 -4.75 1.88
CA VAL A 85 -3.40 -4.78 3.04
C VAL A 85 -2.68 -5.45 4.21
N ASN A 86 -2.71 -4.83 5.40
CA ASN A 86 -2.22 -5.51 6.59
C ASN A 86 -3.11 -6.72 6.88
N ARG A 87 -2.52 -7.91 7.01
CA ARG A 87 -3.22 -9.18 7.29
C ARG A 87 -4.09 -9.12 8.55
N GLU A 88 -3.68 -8.34 9.54
CA GLU A 88 -4.44 -8.13 10.77
C GLU A 88 -5.66 -7.21 10.61
N ASN A 89 -5.74 -6.47 9.49
CA ASN A 89 -6.88 -5.57 9.23
C ASN A 89 -8.08 -6.36 8.68
N ARG A 90 -8.81 -6.98 9.62
CA ARG A 90 -9.96 -7.85 9.32
C ARG A 90 -11.08 -7.17 8.53
N ASN A 91 -11.14 -5.83 8.55
CA ASN A 91 -12.16 -5.08 7.81
C ASN A 91 -11.72 -4.73 6.38
N ALA A 92 -10.42 -4.59 6.13
CA ALA A 92 -9.91 -4.15 4.84
C ALA A 92 -9.95 -5.25 3.78
N ILE A 93 -9.62 -6.49 4.14
CA ILE A 93 -9.60 -7.60 3.18
C ILE A 93 -11.00 -7.83 2.57
N PRO A 94 -12.09 -8.02 3.37
CA PRO A 94 -13.44 -8.15 2.81
C PRO A 94 -13.89 -6.92 2.01
N PHE A 95 -13.48 -5.72 2.42
CA PHE A 95 -13.78 -4.49 1.67
C PHE A 95 -13.17 -4.55 0.26
N TRP A 96 -11.88 -4.89 0.12
CA TRP A 96 -11.24 -4.99 -1.19
C TRP A 96 -11.80 -6.14 -2.02
N GLN A 97 -12.13 -7.28 -1.37
CA GLN A 97 -12.81 -8.39 -2.04
C GLN A 97 -14.17 -7.97 -2.62
N SER A 98 -14.94 -7.16 -1.89
CA SER A 98 -16.24 -6.64 -2.39
C SER A 98 -16.09 -5.72 -3.59
N LEU A 99 -14.89 -5.16 -3.80
CA LEU A 99 -14.53 -4.36 -4.98
C LEU A 99 -13.86 -5.18 -6.08
N GLY A 100 -13.86 -6.52 -5.99
CA GLY A 100 -13.34 -7.44 -7.00
C GLY A 100 -11.83 -7.67 -6.95
N PHE A 101 -11.15 -7.31 -5.87
CA PHE A 101 -9.76 -7.67 -5.66
C PHE A 101 -9.65 -9.10 -5.13
N THR A 102 -8.63 -9.81 -5.61
CA THR A 102 -8.25 -11.15 -5.13
C THR A 102 -6.82 -11.15 -4.61
N GLU A 103 -6.50 -12.02 -3.67
CA GLU A 103 -5.13 -12.16 -3.18
C GLU A 103 -4.21 -12.62 -4.32
N LEU A 104 -3.05 -11.97 -4.43
CA LEU A 104 -2.03 -12.29 -5.40
C LEU A 104 -1.04 -13.28 -4.79
N THR A 105 -1.01 -14.50 -5.32
CA THR A 105 0.01 -15.50 -5.00
C THR A 105 1.05 -15.46 -6.11
N LEU A 106 2.18 -14.79 -5.86
CA LEU A 106 3.22 -14.56 -6.86
C LEU A 106 4.56 -15.11 -6.41
N ALA A 107 5.28 -15.75 -7.33
CA ALA A 107 6.64 -16.24 -7.07
C ALA A 107 7.55 -15.08 -6.65
N GLY A 108 8.39 -15.32 -5.64
CA GLY A 108 9.32 -14.30 -5.13
C GLY A 108 8.69 -13.22 -4.24
N VAL A 109 7.39 -13.29 -3.97
CA VAL A 109 6.71 -12.44 -2.98
C VAL A 109 6.54 -13.26 -1.70
N PRO A 110 7.30 -12.98 -0.64
CA PRO A 110 7.20 -13.74 0.59
C PRO A 110 5.86 -13.49 1.28
N GLU A 111 5.31 -14.54 1.88
CA GLU A 111 4.21 -14.35 2.83
C GLU A 111 4.69 -13.52 4.01
N GLY A 112 3.83 -12.59 4.45
CA GLY A 112 4.17 -11.70 5.53
C GLY A 112 2.97 -10.93 6.06
N ARG A 113 3.27 -9.82 6.73
CA ARG A 113 2.26 -8.94 7.30
C ARG A 113 1.37 -8.29 6.23
N THR A 114 1.89 -8.09 5.01
CA THR A 114 1.14 -7.48 3.91
C THR A 114 0.57 -8.55 3.00
N VAL A 115 -0.75 -8.55 2.85
CA VAL A 115 -1.47 -9.29 1.81
C VAL A 115 -1.54 -8.39 0.58
N TRP A 116 -0.96 -8.84 -0.51
CA TRP A 116 -1.08 -8.16 -1.80
C TRP A 116 -2.34 -8.63 -2.49
N MET A 117 -3.19 -7.68 -2.89
CA MET A 117 -4.42 -7.99 -3.60
C MET A 117 -4.45 -7.22 -4.92
N GLY A 118 -4.96 -7.87 -5.97
CA GLY A 118 -5.04 -7.28 -7.31
C GLY A 118 -6.37 -7.53 -8.00
N ARG A 119 -6.67 -6.66 -8.99
CA ARG A 119 -7.79 -6.84 -9.93
C ARG A 119 -7.45 -6.23 -11.28
N LYS A 120 -8.12 -6.66 -12.33
CA LYS A 120 -8.09 -5.97 -13.63
C LYS A 120 -8.78 -4.60 -13.49
N ALA A 121 -8.28 -3.62 -14.22
CA ALA A 121 -8.85 -2.27 -14.25
C ALA A 121 -10.16 -2.21 -15.07
#